data_76fca5b3de6fce6316dbb7860dcf5089
#
_entry.id   76fca5b3de6fce6316dbb7860dcf5089
#
_cell.length_a   1.000
_cell.length_b   1.000
_cell.length_c   1.000
_cell.angle_alpha   90.00
_cell.angle_beta   90.00
_cell.angle_gamma   90.00
#
_symmetry.space_group_name_H-M   'P 1'
#
loop_
_entity.id
_entity.type
_entity.pdbx_description
1 polymer ?
#
loop_
_entity_poly.entity_id
_entity_poly.type
_entity_poly.pdbx_seq_one_letter_code
_entity_poly.pdbx_strand_id
1 'polypeptide(L)'
;HFGFGPDIRADDARREQLDADGLPFVGTFMTRGTPLYACFNEATGRTIIKRYKGDEAAYVDTVRVIGSDAGDTECQHVQIMFRIPRSPVIGDKFSSRHGQKGVCSQKWPAVDMPFSESGMQPDVIINPHAFPSRMTICMLIESMAGKAGAMHGLSQDATPWTFGEHDTPVSYFGEQLRAAGYNYMGNEPMYSGITGQELRADIYLGVVYYQRLRHMVN
;
A
#
# COMPACT_ATOMS: atom_id res chain seq x y z
N HIS A 1 -25.52 25.79 9.60
CA HIS A 1 -24.09 25.51 9.83
C HIS A 1 -23.85 24.07 10.25
N PHE A 2 -22.61 23.59 10.13
CA PHE A 2 -22.21 22.29 10.66
C PHE A 2 -22.14 22.36 12.18
N GLY A 3 -22.62 21.33 12.85
CA GLY A 3 -22.63 21.23 14.32
C GLY A 3 -23.94 20.68 14.84
N PHE A 4 -23.98 20.58 16.16
CA PHE A 4 -25.19 20.19 16.90
C PHE A 4 -25.87 21.42 17.46
N GLY A 5 -27.20 21.47 17.32
CA GLY A 5 -28.02 22.49 17.92
C GLY A 5 -28.41 22.17 19.36
N PRO A 6 -29.14 23.06 20.02
CA PRO A 6 -29.63 22.89 21.38
C PRO A 6 -30.67 21.79 21.54
N ASP A 7 -31.20 21.30 20.43
CA ASP A 7 -32.16 20.18 20.37
C ASP A 7 -31.51 18.81 20.67
N ILE A 8 -30.16 18.72 20.64
CA ILE A 8 -29.39 17.54 20.97
C ILE A 8 -28.51 17.82 22.17
N ARG A 9 -28.75 17.15 23.28
CA ARG A 9 -27.98 17.29 24.51
C ARG A 9 -26.54 16.80 24.36
N ALA A 10 -25.66 17.25 25.22
CA ALA A 10 -24.23 16.88 25.18
C ALA A 10 -23.99 15.39 25.45
N ASP A 11 -24.85 14.76 26.21
CA ASP A 11 -24.81 13.34 26.57
C ASP A 11 -25.60 12.43 25.62
N ASP A 12 -26.10 12.97 24.52
CA ASP A 12 -26.89 12.18 23.56
C ASP A 12 -25.96 11.23 22.77
N ALA A 13 -26.30 9.96 22.72
CA ALA A 13 -25.58 8.90 22.01
C ALA A 13 -25.36 9.22 20.52
N ARG A 14 -26.16 10.10 19.94
CA ARG A 14 -26.01 10.57 18.56
C ARG A 14 -24.74 11.40 18.36
N ARG A 15 -24.16 11.93 19.44
CA ARG A 15 -22.89 12.69 19.41
C ARG A 15 -21.66 11.80 19.50
N GLU A 16 -21.77 10.56 19.98
CA GLU A 16 -20.62 9.70 20.23
C GLU A 16 -19.78 9.37 19.00
N GLN A 17 -20.40 9.39 17.82
CA GLN A 17 -19.75 9.03 16.57
C GLN A 17 -19.26 10.22 15.74
N LEU A 18 -19.55 11.43 16.19
CA LEU A 18 -19.16 12.68 15.52
C LEU A 18 -18.46 13.62 16.51
N ASP A 19 -17.58 14.46 16.00
CA ASP A 19 -16.91 15.48 16.80
C ASP A 19 -17.90 16.59 17.21
N ALA A 20 -17.48 17.47 18.08
CA ALA A 20 -18.28 18.60 18.61
C ALA A 20 -18.76 19.54 17.48
N ASP A 21 -18.01 19.64 16.39
CA ASP A 21 -18.35 20.41 15.17
C ASP A 21 -19.34 19.67 14.25
N GLY A 22 -19.80 18.50 14.63
CA GLY A 22 -20.72 17.69 13.83
C GLY A 22 -20.06 16.96 12.65
N LEU A 23 -18.72 16.94 12.60
CA LEU A 23 -17.96 16.27 11.56
C LEU A 23 -17.41 14.93 12.07
N PRO A 24 -17.13 13.97 11.18
CA PRO A 24 -16.59 12.68 11.58
C PRO A 24 -15.12 12.78 12.00
N PHE A 25 -14.73 11.96 12.96
CA PHE A 25 -13.31 11.79 13.30
C PHE A 25 -12.54 11.14 12.15
N VAL A 26 -11.33 11.60 11.91
CA VAL A 26 -10.40 10.95 10.97
C VAL A 26 -10.09 9.54 11.47
N GLY A 27 -10.17 8.56 10.56
CA GLY A 27 -10.01 7.15 10.87
C GLY A 27 -11.30 6.42 11.25
N THR A 28 -12.43 7.10 11.32
CA THR A 28 -13.74 6.47 11.59
C THR A 28 -14.10 5.49 10.48
N PHE A 29 -14.51 4.29 10.89
CA PHE A 29 -15.02 3.27 9.97
C PHE A 29 -16.47 3.57 9.62
N MET A 30 -16.74 3.76 8.34
CA MET A 30 -18.04 4.09 7.79
C MET A 30 -18.65 2.89 7.08
N THR A 31 -19.84 2.52 7.50
CA THR A 31 -20.71 1.56 6.81
C THR A 31 -22.03 2.24 6.50
N ARG A 32 -22.82 1.63 5.63
CA ARG A 32 -24.14 2.17 5.30
C ARG A 32 -24.96 2.41 6.56
N GLY A 33 -25.41 3.65 6.76
CA GLY A 33 -26.18 4.06 7.92
C GLY A 33 -25.39 4.68 9.08
N THR A 34 -24.05 4.64 9.04
CA THR A 34 -23.20 5.33 10.02
C THR A 34 -23.40 6.85 9.90
N PRO A 35 -23.52 7.61 11.01
CA PRO A 35 -23.59 9.07 10.95
C PRO A 35 -22.37 9.65 10.20
N LEU A 36 -22.63 10.50 9.23
CA LEU A 36 -21.59 11.12 8.39
C LEU A 36 -21.28 12.54 8.85
N TYR A 37 -22.31 13.34 9.03
CA TYR A 37 -22.19 14.69 9.59
C TYR A 37 -23.49 15.17 10.20
N ALA A 38 -23.39 16.13 11.09
CA ALA A 38 -24.53 16.83 11.67
C ALA A 38 -24.52 18.29 11.20
N CYS A 39 -25.67 18.81 10.88
CA CYS A 39 -25.87 20.23 10.61
C CYS A 39 -27.11 20.74 11.33
N PHE A 40 -26.99 21.92 11.90
CA PHE A 40 -28.08 22.61 12.56
C PHE A 40 -28.72 23.60 11.58
N ASN A 41 -30.04 23.49 11.44
CA ASN A 41 -30.82 24.39 10.65
C ASN A 41 -31.51 25.40 11.56
N GLU A 42 -31.04 26.65 11.52
CA GLU A 42 -31.54 27.75 12.36
C GLU A 42 -33.01 28.09 12.09
N ALA A 43 -33.44 28.01 10.86
CA ALA A 43 -34.84 28.30 10.47
C ALA A 43 -35.83 27.32 11.08
N THR A 44 -35.45 26.08 11.28
CA THR A 44 -36.30 25.02 11.85
C THR A 44 -35.97 24.68 13.30
N GLY A 45 -34.87 25.20 13.83
CA GLY A 45 -34.35 24.89 15.16
C GLY A 45 -34.01 23.43 15.38
N ARG A 46 -33.71 22.67 14.34
CA ARG A 46 -33.45 21.23 14.41
C ARG A 46 -32.09 20.85 13.83
N THR A 47 -31.47 19.87 14.48
CA THR A 47 -30.26 19.22 13.98
C THR A 47 -30.61 18.08 13.04
N ILE A 48 -29.98 18.08 11.88
CA ILE A 48 -30.14 17.03 10.87
C ILE A 48 -28.83 16.22 10.82
N ILE A 49 -28.93 14.93 11.11
CA ILE A 49 -27.79 14.03 11.01
C ILE A 49 -27.91 13.29 9.67
N LYS A 50 -26.95 13.53 8.79
CA LYS A 50 -26.83 12.78 7.55
C LYS A 50 -26.02 11.51 7.78
N ARG A 51 -26.42 10.46 7.09
CA ARG A 51 -25.82 9.15 7.23
C ARG A 51 -25.11 8.76 5.95
N TYR A 52 -24.02 7.99 6.08
CA TYR A 52 -23.29 7.44 4.95
C TYR A 52 -24.20 6.52 4.13
N LYS A 53 -24.23 6.73 2.80
CA LYS A 53 -25.10 6.00 1.88
C LYS A 53 -24.35 5.07 0.94
N GLY A 54 -23.02 5.09 0.98
CA GLY A 54 -22.19 4.23 0.13
C GLY A 54 -22.42 2.75 0.44
N ASP A 55 -22.34 1.93 -0.59
CA ASP A 55 -22.51 0.49 -0.45
C ASP A 55 -21.21 -0.20 0.04
N GLU A 56 -20.07 0.44 -0.19
CA GLU A 56 -18.76 -0.04 0.27
C GLU A 56 -18.39 0.58 1.63
N ALA A 57 -17.84 -0.25 2.50
CA ALA A 57 -17.26 0.23 3.74
C ALA A 57 -16.00 1.08 3.47
N ALA A 58 -15.85 2.17 4.19
CA ALA A 58 -14.77 3.12 4.01
C ALA A 58 -14.25 3.65 5.35
N TYR A 59 -13.05 4.21 5.33
CA TYR A 59 -12.50 4.96 6.44
C TYR A 59 -12.45 6.44 6.11
N VAL A 60 -12.74 7.30 7.06
CA VAL A 60 -12.54 8.74 6.88
C VAL A 60 -11.04 9.02 6.85
N ASP A 61 -10.56 9.51 5.72
CA ASP A 61 -9.13 9.79 5.52
C ASP A 61 -8.78 11.22 5.92
N THR A 62 -9.51 12.20 5.38
CA THR A 62 -9.34 13.61 5.74
C THR A 62 -10.68 14.32 5.81
N VAL A 63 -10.75 15.30 6.70
CA VAL A 63 -11.87 16.23 6.81
C VAL A 63 -11.31 17.64 6.67
N ARG A 64 -11.79 18.39 5.69
CA ARG A 64 -11.35 19.76 5.42
C ARG A 64 -12.55 20.69 5.45
N VAL A 65 -12.43 21.74 6.21
CA VAL A 65 -13.38 22.84 6.22
C VAL A 65 -12.94 23.87 5.16
N ILE A 66 -13.84 24.17 4.22
CA ILE A 66 -13.55 25.13 3.15
C ILE A 66 -14.19 26.45 3.55
N GLY A 67 -13.34 27.40 3.92
CA GLY A 67 -13.72 28.77 4.25
C GLY A 67 -13.71 29.70 3.04
N SER A 68 -14.17 30.91 3.24
CA SER A 68 -14.01 32.02 2.30
C SER A 68 -12.66 32.72 2.53
N ASP A 69 -12.00 33.13 1.45
CA ASP A 69 -10.76 33.93 1.53
C ASP A 69 -10.95 35.27 2.25
N ALA A 70 -12.17 35.79 2.25
CA ALA A 70 -12.52 37.04 2.94
C ALA A 70 -12.76 36.90 4.44
N GLY A 71 -12.90 35.68 4.96
CA GLY A 71 -13.14 35.40 6.38
C GLY A 71 -14.50 35.82 6.93
N ASP A 72 -15.37 36.39 6.09
CA ASP A 72 -16.61 37.02 6.51
C ASP A 72 -17.85 36.09 6.42
N THR A 73 -17.68 34.90 5.91
CA THR A 73 -18.78 33.94 5.74
C THR A 73 -18.63 32.74 6.64
N GLU A 74 -19.72 32.32 7.28
CA GLU A 74 -19.78 31.07 8.01
C GLU A 74 -19.38 29.89 7.09
N CYS A 75 -18.62 28.97 7.61
CA CYS A 75 -18.22 27.79 6.88
C CYS A 75 -19.45 26.93 6.55
N GLN A 76 -19.79 26.87 5.25
CA GLN A 76 -20.92 26.09 4.73
C GLN A 76 -20.48 24.87 3.91
N HIS A 77 -19.19 24.75 3.65
CA HIS A 77 -18.64 23.69 2.85
C HIS A 77 -17.61 22.87 3.60
N VAL A 78 -17.76 21.56 3.56
CA VAL A 78 -16.82 20.61 4.13
C VAL A 78 -16.52 19.53 3.09
N GLN A 79 -15.25 19.23 2.93
CA GLN A 79 -14.79 18.13 2.11
C GLN A 79 -14.39 16.96 3.00
N ILE A 80 -15.06 15.82 2.84
CA ILE A 80 -14.74 14.59 3.53
C ILE A 80 -14.19 13.61 2.49
N MET A 81 -12.95 13.19 2.67
CA MET A 81 -12.30 12.21 1.81
C MET A 81 -12.33 10.84 2.48
N PHE A 82 -12.72 9.83 1.74
CA PHE A 82 -12.78 8.47 2.20
C PHE A 82 -11.63 7.64 1.63
N ARG A 83 -11.12 6.72 2.42
CA ARG A 83 -10.18 5.68 2.01
C ARG A 83 -10.89 4.34 1.99
N ILE A 84 -10.93 3.71 0.83
CA ILE A 84 -11.48 2.37 0.66
C ILE A 84 -10.30 1.42 0.42
N PRO A 85 -9.99 0.50 1.35
CA PRO A 85 -8.92 -0.46 1.13
C PRO A 85 -9.34 -1.49 0.07
N ARG A 86 -8.48 -1.69 -0.92
CA ARG A 86 -8.67 -2.69 -1.97
C ARG A 86 -7.50 -3.66 -1.96
N SER A 87 -7.66 -4.75 -1.24
CA SER A 87 -6.67 -5.83 -1.24
C SER A 87 -6.57 -6.48 -2.62
N PRO A 88 -5.37 -6.91 -3.03
CA PRO A 88 -5.20 -7.64 -4.27
C PRO A 88 -6.07 -8.90 -4.33
N VAL A 89 -6.63 -9.15 -5.50
CA VAL A 89 -7.40 -10.37 -5.78
C VAL A 89 -6.82 -11.09 -7.00
N ILE A 90 -7.17 -12.37 -7.16
CA ILE A 90 -6.80 -13.14 -8.35
C ILE A 90 -7.39 -12.46 -9.58
N GLY A 91 -6.56 -12.24 -10.60
CA GLY A 91 -6.93 -11.53 -11.82
C GLY A 91 -6.46 -10.08 -11.89
N ASP A 92 -6.04 -9.49 -10.77
CA ASP A 92 -5.46 -8.15 -10.76
C ASP A 92 -4.12 -8.14 -11.49
N LYS A 93 -3.88 -7.07 -12.23
CA LYS A 93 -2.67 -6.91 -13.03
C LYS A 93 -1.60 -6.14 -12.27
N PHE A 94 -0.40 -6.67 -12.27
CA PHE A 94 0.79 -6.09 -11.67
C PHE A 94 1.91 -5.95 -12.68
N SER A 95 2.83 -5.07 -12.43
CA SER A 95 4.03 -4.91 -13.25
C SER A 95 5.21 -4.37 -12.43
N SER A 96 6.41 -4.77 -12.83
CA SER A 96 7.63 -4.07 -12.41
C SER A 96 7.83 -2.80 -13.26
N ARG A 97 8.84 -2.00 -12.94
CA ARG A 97 9.24 -0.83 -13.75
C ARG A 97 9.92 -1.20 -15.07
N HIS A 98 10.14 -2.49 -15.32
CA HIS A 98 10.82 -3.03 -16.49
C HIS A 98 9.88 -3.66 -17.53
N GLY A 99 8.57 -3.45 -17.40
CA GLY A 99 7.61 -3.98 -18.35
C GLY A 99 7.21 -5.45 -18.14
N GLN A 100 7.51 -6.04 -16.99
CA GLN A 100 7.12 -7.41 -16.61
C GLN A 100 5.67 -7.47 -16.11
N LYS A 101 4.74 -7.02 -16.94
CA LYS A 101 3.33 -7.09 -16.61
C LYS A 101 2.86 -8.54 -16.49
N GLY A 102 2.07 -8.80 -15.49
CA GLY A 102 1.50 -10.13 -15.22
C GLY A 102 0.22 -10.03 -14.42
N VAL A 103 -0.50 -11.12 -14.39
CA VAL A 103 -1.78 -11.23 -13.66
C VAL A 103 -1.56 -12.07 -12.42
N CYS A 104 -2.16 -11.66 -11.30
CA CYS A 104 -2.17 -12.47 -10.10
C CYS A 104 -2.94 -13.77 -10.36
N SER A 105 -2.24 -14.88 -10.39
CA SER A 105 -2.83 -16.19 -10.67
C SER A 105 -3.28 -16.94 -9.41
N GLN A 106 -2.57 -16.71 -8.30
CA GLN A 106 -2.86 -17.34 -7.02
C GLN A 106 -2.57 -16.38 -5.86
N LYS A 107 -3.30 -16.56 -4.77
CA LYS A 107 -3.01 -15.94 -3.46
C LYS A 107 -2.76 -17.06 -2.48
N TRP A 108 -1.51 -17.23 -2.10
CA TRP A 108 -1.16 -18.21 -1.10
C TRP A 108 -1.33 -17.64 0.31
N PRO A 109 -1.82 -18.44 1.26
CA PRO A 109 -1.74 -18.08 2.66
C PRO A 109 -0.28 -17.84 3.07
N ALA A 110 -0.04 -16.88 3.95
CA ALA A 110 1.32 -16.56 4.38
C ALA A 110 2.02 -17.78 5.02
N VAL A 111 1.28 -18.65 5.67
CA VAL A 111 1.80 -19.89 6.28
C VAL A 111 2.37 -20.87 5.26
N ASP A 112 1.86 -20.86 4.04
CA ASP A 112 2.30 -21.77 2.95
C ASP A 112 3.41 -21.16 2.09
N MET A 113 3.73 -19.89 2.28
CA MET A 113 4.80 -19.24 1.53
C MET A 113 6.18 -19.79 1.94
N PRO A 114 7.11 -19.96 0.99
CA PRO A 114 8.48 -20.32 1.32
C PRO A 114 9.14 -19.24 2.17
N PHE A 115 10.10 -19.61 2.95
CA PHE A 115 10.84 -18.68 3.81
C PHE A 115 12.36 -18.94 3.73
N SER A 116 13.13 -17.88 3.92
CA SER A 116 14.59 -17.94 3.97
C SER A 116 15.09 -18.37 5.37
N GLU A 117 16.40 -18.59 5.51
CA GLU A 117 17.02 -18.90 6.81
C GLU A 117 16.77 -17.82 7.87
N SER A 118 16.65 -16.56 7.46
CA SER A 118 16.29 -15.44 8.34
C SER A 118 14.80 -15.35 8.68
N GLY A 119 13.97 -16.23 8.11
CA GLY A 119 12.52 -16.22 8.27
C GLY A 119 11.77 -15.27 7.34
N MET A 120 12.45 -14.63 6.38
CA MET A 120 11.83 -13.70 5.44
C MET A 120 11.01 -14.45 4.40
N GLN A 121 9.78 -14.02 4.20
CA GLN A 121 8.88 -14.54 3.18
C GLN A 121 8.80 -13.56 1.99
N PRO A 122 8.76 -14.04 0.74
CA PRO A 122 8.52 -13.19 -0.41
C PRO A 122 7.08 -12.69 -0.44
N ASP A 123 6.88 -11.49 -0.95
CA ASP A 123 5.53 -10.93 -1.20
C ASP A 123 4.99 -11.40 -2.55
N VAL A 124 5.86 -11.63 -3.51
CA VAL A 124 5.53 -12.02 -4.90
C VAL A 124 6.47 -13.11 -5.36
N ILE A 125 5.92 -14.13 -6.00
CA ILE A 125 6.67 -15.19 -6.68
C ILE A 125 6.41 -15.05 -8.18
N ILE A 126 7.49 -15.00 -8.96
CA ILE A 126 7.45 -14.82 -10.41
C ILE A 126 8.06 -16.05 -11.09
N ASN A 127 7.46 -16.46 -12.21
CA ASN A 127 8.02 -17.50 -13.05
C ASN A 127 9.30 -16.99 -13.74
N PRO A 128 10.46 -17.66 -13.55
CA PRO A 128 11.73 -17.23 -14.15
C PRO A 128 11.73 -17.30 -15.69
N HIS A 129 10.87 -18.06 -16.30
CA HIS A 129 10.74 -18.12 -17.76
C HIS A 129 10.31 -16.80 -18.42
N ALA A 130 9.84 -15.85 -17.62
CA ALA A 130 9.51 -14.51 -18.12
C ALA A 130 10.74 -13.69 -18.51
N PHE A 131 11.92 -14.00 -18.00
CA PHE A 131 13.12 -13.18 -18.20
C PHE A 131 13.84 -13.42 -19.53
N PRO A 132 14.08 -14.68 -19.98
CA PRO A 132 14.83 -14.91 -21.21
C PRO A 132 14.18 -14.30 -22.45
N SER A 133 12.87 -14.47 -22.59
CA SER A 133 12.12 -14.01 -23.76
C SER A 133 11.95 -12.49 -23.81
N ARG A 134 11.85 -11.85 -22.64
CA ARG A 134 11.63 -10.40 -22.53
C ARG A 134 12.91 -9.59 -22.36
N MET A 135 14.02 -10.26 -22.13
CA MET A 135 15.36 -9.64 -21.98
C MET A 135 15.41 -8.53 -20.91
N THR A 136 14.63 -8.66 -19.85
CA THR A 136 14.55 -7.68 -18.76
C THR A 136 15.61 -7.93 -17.70
N ILE A 137 16.88 -7.94 -18.10
CA ILE A 137 18.03 -8.21 -17.21
C ILE A 137 18.13 -7.14 -16.12
N CYS A 138 17.76 -5.91 -16.43
CA CYS A 138 17.77 -4.81 -15.46
C CYS A 138 16.89 -5.10 -14.23
N MET A 139 15.82 -5.88 -14.36
CA MET A 139 15.00 -6.27 -13.21
C MET A 139 15.77 -7.17 -12.24
N LEU A 140 16.61 -8.07 -12.75
CA LEU A 140 17.47 -8.90 -11.91
C LEU A 140 18.53 -8.06 -11.19
N ILE A 141 19.12 -7.10 -11.89
CA ILE A 141 20.08 -6.16 -11.30
C ILE A 141 19.40 -5.28 -10.25
N GLU A 142 18.20 -4.81 -10.49
CA GLU A 142 17.39 -4.07 -9.51
C GLU A 142 17.14 -4.89 -8.25
N SER A 143 16.85 -6.17 -8.38
CA SER A 143 16.67 -7.09 -7.25
C SER A 143 17.91 -7.13 -6.35
N MET A 144 19.09 -7.30 -6.95
CA MET A 144 20.35 -7.29 -6.22
C MET A 144 20.63 -5.94 -5.57
N ALA A 145 20.45 -4.85 -6.32
CA ALA A 145 20.67 -3.50 -5.84
C ALA A 145 19.73 -3.13 -4.68
N GLY A 146 18.47 -3.48 -4.79
CA GLY A 146 17.48 -3.25 -3.76
C GLY A 146 17.77 -4.01 -2.48
N LYS A 147 18.18 -5.28 -2.60
CA LYS A 147 18.58 -6.09 -1.46
C LYS A 147 19.84 -5.54 -0.77
N ALA A 148 20.87 -5.19 -1.53
CA ALA A 148 22.08 -4.58 -1.01
C ALA A 148 21.80 -3.22 -0.35
N GLY A 149 20.99 -2.39 -0.97
CA GLY A 149 20.58 -1.09 -0.44
C GLY A 149 19.79 -1.21 0.86
N ALA A 150 18.89 -2.19 0.96
CA ALA A 150 18.13 -2.45 2.17
C ALA A 150 19.02 -2.92 3.33
N MET A 151 20.03 -3.76 3.05
CA MET A 151 20.94 -4.25 4.07
C MET A 151 21.91 -3.17 4.59
N HIS A 152 22.38 -2.28 3.70
CA HIS A 152 23.34 -1.24 4.05
C HIS A 152 22.70 0.12 4.36
N GLY A 153 21.39 0.27 4.14
CA GLY A 153 20.70 1.56 4.30
C GLY A 153 21.11 2.61 3.26
N LEU A 154 21.48 2.17 2.06
CA LEU A 154 21.95 3.02 0.97
C LEU A 154 20.90 3.16 -0.13
N SER A 155 20.79 4.37 -0.67
CA SER A 155 20.11 4.61 -1.94
C SER A 155 21.08 4.32 -3.07
N GLN A 156 20.77 3.35 -3.91
CA GLN A 156 21.62 2.95 -5.03
C GLN A 156 21.48 3.94 -6.18
N ASP A 157 22.62 4.30 -6.78
CA ASP A 157 22.68 5.16 -7.97
C ASP A 157 22.42 4.31 -9.22
N ALA A 158 21.36 4.64 -9.95
CA ALA A 158 20.98 3.99 -11.19
C ALA A 158 21.19 4.89 -12.42
N THR A 159 22.06 5.89 -12.33
CA THR A 159 22.38 6.77 -13.46
C THR A 159 22.93 5.94 -14.62
N PRO A 160 22.41 6.13 -15.86
CA PRO A 160 22.89 5.42 -17.03
C PRO A 160 24.38 5.67 -17.28
N TRP A 161 25.08 4.64 -17.76
CA TRP A 161 26.49 4.70 -18.21
C TRP A 161 27.51 4.93 -17.10
N THR A 162 27.15 4.77 -15.83
CA THR A 162 28.11 4.86 -14.71
C THR A 162 28.98 3.61 -14.56
N PHE A 163 28.49 2.46 -15.02
CA PHE A 163 29.25 1.21 -15.00
C PHE A 163 29.91 0.94 -16.35
N GLY A 164 31.08 0.29 -16.34
CA GLY A 164 31.85 -0.09 -17.51
C GLY A 164 32.08 -1.61 -17.62
N GLU A 165 32.87 -2.01 -18.61
CA GLU A 165 33.19 -3.43 -18.84
C GLU A 165 33.97 -4.07 -17.66
N HIS A 166 34.82 -3.28 -17.01
CA HIS A 166 35.67 -3.74 -15.91
C HIS A 166 35.02 -3.52 -14.54
N ASP A 167 34.02 -2.64 -14.46
CA ASP A 167 33.25 -2.34 -13.24
C ASP A 167 31.77 -2.56 -13.53
N THR A 168 31.36 -3.82 -13.41
CA THR A 168 29.99 -4.22 -13.73
C THR A 168 29.06 -4.00 -12.55
N PRO A 169 27.75 -3.69 -12.78
CA PRO A 169 26.80 -3.56 -11.70
C PRO A 169 26.65 -4.85 -10.88
N VAL A 170 26.75 -6.00 -11.52
CA VAL A 170 26.68 -7.30 -10.83
C VAL A 170 27.83 -7.46 -9.83
N SER A 171 29.06 -7.09 -10.24
CA SER A 171 30.22 -7.13 -9.33
C SER A 171 30.06 -6.18 -8.15
N TYR A 172 29.65 -4.95 -8.43
CA TYR A 172 29.45 -3.91 -7.42
C TYR A 172 28.40 -4.33 -6.36
N PHE A 173 27.21 -4.74 -6.79
CA PHE A 173 26.15 -5.17 -5.89
C PHE A 173 26.44 -6.53 -5.24
N GLY A 174 27.11 -7.43 -5.96
CA GLY A 174 27.53 -8.72 -5.43
C GLY A 174 28.49 -8.58 -4.26
N GLU A 175 29.47 -7.68 -4.33
CA GLU A 175 30.38 -7.40 -3.21
C GLU A 175 29.64 -6.77 -2.02
N GLN A 176 28.68 -5.90 -2.25
CA GLN A 176 27.83 -5.36 -1.19
C GLN A 176 27.01 -6.46 -0.50
N LEU A 177 26.46 -7.39 -1.26
CA LEU A 177 25.73 -8.53 -0.70
C LEU A 177 26.64 -9.44 0.12
N ARG A 178 27.85 -9.71 -0.38
CA ARG A 178 28.86 -10.50 0.36
C ARG A 178 29.25 -9.83 1.67
N ALA A 179 29.45 -8.53 1.66
CA ALA A 179 29.74 -7.74 2.87
C ALA A 179 28.61 -7.78 3.90
N ALA A 180 27.37 -7.94 3.45
CA ALA A 180 26.20 -8.10 4.32
C ALA A 180 25.98 -9.55 4.80
N GLY A 181 26.82 -10.50 4.36
CA GLY A 181 26.70 -11.92 4.72
C GLY A 181 25.75 -12.73 3.82
N TYR A 182 25.35 -12.18 2.68
CA TYR A 182 24.53 -12.88 1.69
C TYR A 182 25.37 -13.45 0.54
N ASN A 183 24.74 -14.26 -0.29
CA ASN A 183 25.39 -14.80 -1.48
C ASN A 183 25.67 -13.70 -2.50
N TYR A 184 26.84 -13.73 -3.10
CA TYR A 184 27.27 -12.78 -4.15
C TYR A 184 26.29 -12.71 -5.33
N MET A 185 25.71 -13.84 -5.75
CA MET A 185 24.78 -13.92 -6.87
C MET A 185 23.33 -13.60 -6.51
N GLY A 186 23.05 -13.30 -5.26
CA GLY A 186 21.70 -12.98 -4.79
C GLY A 186 20.79 -14.17 -4.51
N ASN A 187 21.31 -15.39 -4.59
CA ASN A 187 20.58 -16.61 -4.25
C ASN A 187 20.49 -16.81 -2.74
N GLU A 188 19.42 -17.45 -2.29
CA GLU A 188 19.30 -17.91 -0.91
C GLU A 188 18.71 -19.31 -0.85
N PRO A 189 19.16 -20.16 0.09
CA PRO A 189 18.45 -21.39 0.40
C PRO A 189 17.10 -21.02 1.04
N MET A 190 16.05 -21.64 0.57
CA MET A 190 14.70 -21.43 1.08
C MET A 190 14.05 -22.73 1.48
N TYR A 191 13.10 -22.62 2.40
CA TYR A 191 12.37 -23.74 2.97
C TYR A 191 10.90 -23.66 2.55
N SER A 192 10.31 -24.83 2.32
CA SER A 192 8.88 -24.90 2.02
C SER A 192 8.05 -24.53 3.23
N GLY A 193 7.10 -23.61 3.06
CA GLY A 193 6.15 -23.27 4.12
C GLY A 193 5.15 -24.39 4.43
N ILE A 194 4.96 -25.35 3.51
CA ILE A 194 4.02 -26.45 3.68
C ILE A 194 4.68 -27.62 4.42
N THR A 195 5.89 -28.02 4.02
CA THR A 195 6.57 -29.20 4.55
C THR A 195 7.68 -28.86 5.56
N GLY A 196 8.18 -27.63 5.58
CA GLY A 196 9.33 -27.20 6.37
C GLY A 196 10.66 -27.73 5.85
N GLN A 197 10.69 -28.45 4.74
CA GLN A 197 11.91 -28.96 4.14
C GLN A 197 12.59 -27.91 3.26
N GLU A 198 13.92 -27.97 3.22
CA GLU A 198 14.69 -27.13 2.31
C GLU A 198 14.38 -27.47 0.85
N LEU A 199 14.21 -26.44 0.05
CA LEU A 199 14.02 -26.57 -1.39
C LEU A 199 15.33 -27.03 -2.03
N ARG A 200 15.27 -27.95 -3.00
CA ARG A 200 16.44 -28.52 -3.69
C ARG A 200 17.07 -27.57 -4.71
N ALA A 201 16.85 -26.28 -4.58
CA ALA A 201 17.40 -25.26 -5.45
C ALA A 201 17.63 -23.99 -4.66
N ASP A 202 18.67 -23.27 -5.00
CA ASP A 202 18.87 -21.93 -4.52
C ASP A 202 17.89 -20.99 -5.22
N ILE A 203 17.19 -20.20 -4.44
CA ILE A 203 16.15 -19.30 -4.95
C ILE A 203 16.72 -17.89 -5.02
N TYR A 204 16.56 -17.28 -6.19
CA TYR A 204 16.90 -15.88 -6.39
C TYR A 204 15.85 -15.00 -5.68
N LEU A 205 16.29 -14.32 -4.62
CA LEU A 205 15.45 -13.47 -3.78
C LEU A 205 16.05 -12.08 -3.69
N GLY A 206 15.27 -11.07 -3.96
CA GLY A 206 15.71 -9.68 -3.88
C GLY A 206 14.54 -8.74 -3.69
N VAL A 207 14.82 -7.44 -3.78
CA VAL A 207 13.83 -6.38 -3.58
C VAL A 207 13.62 -5.63 -4.90
N VAL A 208 12.38 -5.60 -5.37
CA VAL A 208 11.98 -4.97 -6.63
C VAL A 208 10.80 -4.04 -6.38
N TYR A 209 10.78 -2.90 -7.05
CA TYR A 209 9.64 -2.01 -7.05
C TYR A 209 8.53 -2.58 -7.92
N TYR A 210 7.40 -2.93 -7.31
CA TYR A 210 6.27 -3.53 -7.98
C TYR A 210 5.06 -2.61 -7.93
N GLN A 211 4.29 -2.58 -9.03
CA GLN A 211 3.15 -1.68 -9.19
C GLN A 211 1.88 -2.48 -9.47
N ARG A 212 0.80 -2.14 -8.77
CA ARG A 212 -0.53 -2.60 -9.15
C ARG A 212 -1.07 -1.69 -10.25
N LEU A 213 -1.45 -2.27 -11.36
CA LEU A 213 -2.03 -1.53 -12.47
C LEU A 213 -3.53 -1.28 -12.22
N ARG A 214 -4.07 -0.25 -12.87
CA ARG A 214 -5.49 0.10 -12.77
C ARG A 214 -6.46 -0.93 -13.35
N HIS A 215 -5.94 -1.92 -14.09
CA HIS A 215 -6.74 -3.04 -14.61
C HIS A 215 -6.97 -4.05 -13.50
N MET A 216 -8.03 -3.84 -12.74
CA MET A 216 -8.42 -4.64 -11.59
C MET A 216 -9.70 -5.41 -11.90
N VAL A 217 -9.94 -6.49 -11.15
CA VAL A 217 -11.17 -7.29 -11.27
C VAL A 217 -12.36 -6.56 -10.69
N ASN A 218 -12.17 -5.79 -9.60
CA ASN A 218 -13.20 -5.01 -8.91
C ASN A 218 -12.81 -3.54 -8.82
#